data_2c9ae72bfcd00978427cb03589c3c9b7
#
_entry.id   2c9ae72bfcd00978427cb03589c3c9b7
#
_cell.length_a   1.000
_cell.length_b   1.000
_cell.length_c   1.000
_cell.angle_alpha   90.00
_cell.angle_beta   90.00
_cell.angle_gamma   90.00
#
_symmetry.space_group_name_H-M   'P 1'
#
loop_
_entity.id
_entity.type
_entity.pdbx_description
1 polymer ?
#
loop_
_entity_poly.entity_id
_entity_poly.type
_entity_poly.pdbx_seq_one_letter_code
_entity_poly.pdbx_strand_id
1 'polypeptide(L)'
;MLDLQRGQKISIQTVCRTWTLEVELRHQGPLAVDVSCFGLDSAGRLSDERYFLFYNQRRSPEGAMALSEGASGGTARFQVDLAALPDHIQRLSFTAAIDGGRTLRELEQGSIGLWVRGEEMARYAYAGNEFSGERAIVAGELYRKNGDWKFSAVGRGFNGGLRALVESFGGVVSDPVPPPPPPVRTAVSARTTRQPAAPAGGPPPSVGDILRSLPPHVCTRMELSLIHISEPTRPY
;
A
#
# COMPACT_ATOMS: atom_id res chain seq x y z
N MET A 1 -16.84 21.60 -7.28
CA MET A 1 -15.59 20.82 -7.31
C MET A 1 -14.41 21.81 -7.35
N LEU A 2 -13.43 21.64 -6.50
CA LEU A 2 -12.23 22.48 -6.40
C LEU A 2 -11.05 21.75 -7.08
N ASP A 3 -10.47 22.35 -8.12
CA ASP A 3 -9.26 21.82 -8.76
C ASP A 3 -8.03 22.32 -8.00
N LEU A 4 -7.24 21.36 -7.48
CA LEU A 4 -6.06 21.64 -6.69
C LEU A 4 -4.79 21.57 -7.53
N GLN A 5 -3.84 22.46 -7.22
CA GLN A 5 -2.50 22.42 -7.75
C GLN A 5 -1.55 21.67 -6.81
N ARG A 6 -0.47 21.11 -7.35
CA ARG A 6 0.59 20.48 -6.57
C ARG A 6 1.08 21.40 -5.44
N GLY A 7 1.13 20.87 -4.22
CA GLY A 7 1.49 21.60 -3.01
C GLY A 7 0.35 22.40 -2.37
N GLN A 8 -0.81 22.51 -3.02
CA GLN A 8 -1.95 23.21 -2.47
C GLN A 8 -2.58 22.44 -1.31
N LYS A 9 -3.07 23.17 -0.32
CA LYS A 9 -3.64 22.63 0.92
C LYS A 9 -5.01 23.23 1.16
N ILE A 10 -5.94 22.40 1.64
CA ILE A 10 -7.29 22.83 2.02
C ILE A 10 -7.65 22.27 3.40
N SER A 11 -8.50 22.98 4.15
CA SER A 11 -9.09 22.43 5.37
C SER A 11 -10.23 21.47 5.01
N ILE A 12 -10.29 20.31 5.66
CA ILE A 12 -11.41 19.37 5.43
C ILE A 12 -12.73 20.00 5.84
N GLN A 13 -12.77 20.83 6.87
CA GLN A 13 -13.97 21.52 7.33
C GLN A 13 -14.57 22.46 6.27
N THR A 14 -13.78 22.96 5.32
CA THR A 14 -14.29 23.83 4.24
C THR A 14 -15.00 23.04 3.14
N VAL A 15 -14.68 21.76 2.98
CA VAL A 15 -15.24 20.89 1.94
C VAL A 15 -16.17 19.82 2.48
N CYS A 16 -16.06 19.50 3.76
CA CYS A 16 -16.81 18.43 4.41
C CYS A 16 -17.25 18.83 5.82
N ARG A 17 -18.56 18.81 6.08
CA ARG A 17 -19.11 19.04 7.43
C ARG A 17 -19.20 17.78 8.27
N THR A 18 -18.95 16.63 7.67
CA THR A 18 -18.93 15.33 8.33
C THR A 18 -17.49 14.84 8.41
N TRP A 19 -17.18 14.01 9.41
CA TRP A 19 -15.84 13.44 9.57
C TRP A 19 -15.60 12.19 8.67
N THR A 20 -16.63 11.75 7.94
CA THR A 20 -16.55 10.64 7.00
C THR A 20 -16.46 11.15 5.58
N LEU A 21 -15.43 10.72 4.87
CA LEU A 21 -15.18 11.07 3.47
C LEU A 21 -14.59 9.86 2.70
N GLU A 22 -14.56 9.97 1.39
CA GLU A 22 -13.85 9.03 0.54
C GLU A 22 -12.69 9.73 -0.17
N VAL A 23 -11.56 9.05 -0.25
CA VAL A 23 -10.41 9.46 -1.05
C VAL A 23 -10.30 8.50 -2.22
N GLU A 24 -10.46 9.01 -3.43
CA GLU A 24 -10.41 8.21 -4.64
C GLU A 24 -9.12 8.48 -5.40
N LEU A 25 -8.38 7.40 -5.74
CA LEU A 25 -7.29 7.44 -6.68
C LEU A 25 -7.74 6.83 -8.00
N ARG A 26 -7.48 7.54 -9.10
CA ARG A 26 -7.72 7.07 -10.47
C ARG A 26 -6.44 7.10 -11.27
N HIS A 27 -6.24 6.07 -12.09
CA HIS A 27 -5.12 5.97 -13.00
C HIS A 27 -5.62 5.50 -14.36
N GLN A 28 -5.15 6.14 -15.42
CA GLN A 28 -5.44 5.79 -16.81
C GLN A 28 -4.15 5.51 -17.55
N GLY A 29 -4.21 4.55 -18.48
CA GLY A 29 -3.07 4.13 -19.28
C GLY A 29 -2.77 2.63 -19.14
N PRO A 30 -1.71 2.15 -19.78
CA PRO A 30 -1.40 0.72 -19.88
C PRO A 30 -0.67 0.15 -18.67
N LEU A 31 -0.61 0.89 -17.56
CA LEU A 31 0.12 0.50 -16.35
C LEU A 31 -0.77 -0.22 -15.36
N ALA A 32 -0.26 -1.31 -14.79
CA ALA A 32 -0.79 -1.84 -13.54
C ALA A 32 -0.26 -0.97 -12.38
N VAL A 33 -1.17 -0.37 -11.63
CA VAL A 33 -0.85 0.55 -10.54
C VAL A 33 -1.39 -0.02 -9.25
N ASP A 34 -0.50 -0.28 -8.31
CA ASP A 34 -0.87 -0.67 -6.96
C ASP A 34 -1.05 0.58 -6.09
N VAL A 35 -2.22 0.68 -5.46
CA VAL A 35 -2.55 1.79 -4.58
C VAL A 35 -2.47 1.37 -3.13
N SER A 36 -2.04 2.29 -2.28
CA SER A 36 -1.98 2.06 -0.84
C SER A 36 -2.17 3.34 -0.04
N CYS A 37 -2.48 3.18 1.26
CA CYS A 37 -2.57 4.27 2.21
C CYS A 37 -1.77 3.92 3.45
N PHE A 38 -0.89 4.81 3.87
CA PHE A 38 -0.09 4.69 5.07
C PHE A 38 -0.66 5.60 6.15
N GLY A 39 -1.07 5.01 7.28
CA GLY A 39 -1.37 5.73 8.50
C GLY A 39 -0.09 5.99 9.30
N LEU A 40 0.27 7.26 9.42
CA LEU A 40 1.55 7.70 9.99
C LEU A 40 1.33 8.43 11.31
N ASP A 41 2.30 8.30 12.20
CA ASP A 41 2.35 9.02 13.47
C ASP A 41 2.76 10.51 13.31
N SER A 42 2.93 11.20 14.41
CA SER A 42 3.33 12.62 14.44
C SER A 42 4.75 12.86 13.88
N ALA A 43 5.62 11.85 13.90
CA ALA A 43 6.95 11.91 13.30
C ALA A 43 6.94 11.57 11.80
N GLY A 44 5.76 11.25 11.24
CA GLY A 44 5.61 10.85 9.84
C GLY A 44 6.08 9.43 9.57
N ARG A 45 6.06 8.56 10.58
CA ARG A 45 6.48 7.17 10.50
C ARG A 45 5.29 6.22 10.54
N LEU A 46 5.39 5.13 9.81
CA LEU A 46 4.51 3.97 9.92
C LEU A 46 4.90 3.20 11.21
N SER A 47 4.36 3.61 12.35
CA SER A 47 4.63 3.00 13.67
C SER A 47 3.73 1.80 13.98
N ASP A 48 2.67 1.59 13.21
CA ASP A 48 1.74 0.48 13.33
C ASP A 48 1.34 -0.02 11.93
N GLU A 49 1.80 -1.22 11.56
CA GLU A 49 1.55 -1.84 10.25
C GLU A 49 0.07 -2.08 9.96
N ARG A 50 -0.78 -2.17 10.98
CA ARG A 50 -2.23 -2.36 10.82
C ARG A 50 -2.90 -1.17 10.13
N TYR A 51 -2.21 -0.02 10.07
CA TYR A 51 -2.64 1.20 9.36
C TYR A 51 -2.00 1.36 7.97
N PHE A 52 -1.35 0.32 7.47
CA PHE A 52 -0.92 0.24 6.09
C PHE A 52 -1.99 -0.51 5.26
N LEU A 53 -2.85 0.24 4.57
CA LEU A 53 -3.91 -0.34 3.73
C LEU A 53 -3.42 -0.53 2.29
N PHE A 54 -3.63 -1.73 1.77
CA PHE A 54 -3.33 -2.15 0.41
C PHE A 54 -4.24 -3.34 0.02
N TYR A 55 -4.08 -3.93 -1.16
CA TYR A 55 -4.96 -4.98 -1.67
C TYR A 55 -5.15 -6.17 -0.71
N ASN A 56 -4.13 -6.50 0.09
CA ASN A 56 -4.17 -7.64 1.03
C ASN A 56 -4.62 -7.25 2.45
N GLN A 57 -4.49 -5.98 2.83
CA GLN A 57 -4.95 -5.43 4.10
C GLN A 57 -5.88 -4.24 3.84
N ARG A 58 -7.17 -4.52 3.72
CA ARG A 58 -8.15 -3.54 3.23
C ARG A 58 -8.84 -2.73 4.31
N ARG A 59 -8.60 -2.99 5.61
CA ARG A 59 -9.26 -2.31 6.73
C ARG A 59 -8.29 -2.06 7.88
N SER A 60 -8.43 -0.91 8.53
CA SER A 60 -7.79 -0.65 9.81
C SER A 60 -8.50 -1.42 10.95
N PRO A 61 -7.84 -1.62 12.12
CA PRO A 61 -8.36 -2.44 13.21
C PRO A 61 -9.74 -2.01 13.70
N GLU A 62 -9.97 -0.71 13.88
CA GLU A 62 -11.22 -0.10 14.31
C GLU A 62 -12.22 0.14 13.17
N GLY A 63 -11.82 -0.15 11.93
CA GLY A 63 -12.64 0.08 10.74
C GLY A 63 -12.76 1.53 10.30
N ALA A 64 -11.98 2.45 10.88
CA ALA A 64 -11.96 3.86 10.48
C ALA A 64 -11.48 4.06 9.04
N MET A 65 -10.73 3.11 8.50
CA MET A 65 -10.27 3.12 7.12
C MET A 65 -10.67 1.82 6.41
N ALA A 66 -11.16 1.94 5.18
CA ALA A 66 -11.47 0.79 4.33
C ALA A 66 -11.11 1.08 2.88
N LEU A 67 -10.41 0.14 2.22
CA LEU A 67 -10.06 0.18 0.80
C LEU A 67 -11.06 -0.65 -0.02
N SER A 68 -11.57 -0.08 -1.08
CA SER A 68 -12.33 -0.75 -2.14
C SER A 68 -11.74 -0.43 -3.51
N GLU A 69 -11.71 -1.40 -4.40
CA GLU A 69 -11.27 -1.22 -5.79
C GLU A 69 -12.49 -1.11 -6.69
N GLY A 70 -12.42 -0.23 -7.68
CA GLY A 70 -13.48 -0.08 -8.67
C GLY A 70 -13.53 -1.27 -9.63
N ALA A 71 -14.73 -1.61 -10.11
CA ALA A 71 -14.97 -2.77 -10.97
C ALA A 71 -14.23 -2.72 -12.33
N SER A 72 -13.86 -1.53 -12.80
CA SER A 72 -13.23 -1.33 -14.12
C SER A 72 -11.70 -1.27 -14.08
N GLY A 73 -11.06 -1.52 -12.93
CA GLY A 73 -9.62 -1.30 -12.77
C GLY A 73 -9.23 0.19 -12.79
N GLY A 74 -8.02 0.50 -12.35
CA GLY A 74 -7.50 1.88 -12.37
C GLY A 74 -8.18 2.87 -11.41
N THR A 75 -9.15 2.42 -10.60
CA THR A 75 -9.80 3.23 -9.57
C THR A 75 -9.78 2.51 -8.23
N ALA A 76 -9.36 3.21 -7.20
CA ALA A 76 -9.41 2.73 -5.82
C ALA A 76 -9.99 3.81 -4.91
N ARG A 77 -10.82 3.40 -3.95
CA ARG A 77 -11.45 4.29 -2.97
C ARG A 77 -11.10 3.87 -1.56
N PHE A 78 -10.66 4.83 -0.78
CA PHE A 78 -10.46 4.71 0.65
C PHE A 78 -11.61 5.45 1.36
N GLN A 79 -12.48 4.71 2.02
CA GLN A 79 -13.40 5.29 2.99
C GLN A 79 -12.64 5.63 4.25
N VAL A 80 -12.80 6.84 4.77
CA VAL A 80 -12.09 7.33 5.94
C VAL A 80 -13.08 8.00 6.89
N ASP A 81 -13.15 7.49 8.11
CA ASP A 81 -13.79 8.15 9.24
C ASP A 81 -12.70 8.81 10.11
N LEU A 82 -12.53 10.11 9.92
CA LEU A 82 -11.51 10.88 10.62
C LEU A 82 -11.75 10.99 12.13
N ALA A 83 -13.00 10.82 12.58
CA ALA A 83 -13.35 10.86 14.01
C ALA A 83 -13.01 9.54 14.72
N ALA A 84 -13.09 8.43 14.01
CA ALA A 84 -12.79 7.10 14.53
C ALA A 84 -11.29 6.77 14.52
N LEU A 85 -10.47 7.56 13.80
CA LEU A 85 -9.02 7.35 13.77
C LEU A 85 -8.39 7.60 15.14
N PRO A 86 -7.56 6.70 15.67
CA PRO A 86 -6.89 6.89 16.94
C PRO A 86 -5.89 8.06 16.91
N ASP A 87 -5.64 8.63 18.09
CA ASP A 87 -4.84 9.85 18.21
C ASP A 87 -3.37 9.69 17.77
N HIS A 88 -2.82 8.48 17.81
CA HIS A 88 -1.45 8.26 17.32
C HIS A 88 -1.36 8.35 15.79
N ILE A 89 -2.47 8.20 15.04
CA ILE A 89 -2.49 8.40 13.60
C ILE A 89 -2.73 9.88 13.31
N GLN A 90 -1.68 10.57 12.89
CA GLN A 90 -1.66 12.00 12.63
C GLN A 90 -1.67 12.35 11.15
N ARG A 91 -1.41 11.36 10.28
CA ARG A 91 -1.36 11.54 8.83
C ARG A 91 -1.77 10.26 8.10
N LEU A 92 -2.51 10.43 7.01
CA LEU A 92 -2.81 9.39 6.03
C LEU A 92 -2.16 9.79 4.71
N SER A 93 -1.22 8.98 4.21
CA SER A 93 -0.51 9.23 2.96
C SER A 93 -1.01 8.27 1.88
N PHE A 94 -1.66 8.81 0.84
CA PHE A 94 -2.24 8.04 -0.26
C PHE A 94 -1.24 7.95 -1.41
N THR A 95 -0.97 6.72 -1.83
CA THR A 95 0.16 6.43 -2.71
C THR A 95 -0.24 5.52 -3.85
N ALA A 96 0.53 5.59 -4.91
CA ALA A 96 0.45 4.69 -6.05
C ALA A 96 1.86 4.24 -6.43
N ALA A 97 2.03 2.98 -6.76
CA ALA A 97 3.31 2.40 -7.17
C ALA A 97 3.13 1.53 -8.40
N ILE A 98 4.19 1.40 -9.18
CA ILE A 98 4.26 0.58 -10.39
C ILE A 98 5.34 -0.45 -10.18
N ASP A 99 5.00 -1.71 -10.49
CA ASP A 99 5.92 -2.82 -10.49
C ASP A 99 6.71 -2.95 -11.78
N GLY A 100 7.81 -3.71 -11.70
CA GLY A 100 8.66 -4.03 -12.85
C GLY A 100 9.57 -2.89 -13.27
N GLY A 101 9.98 -2.89 -14.55
CA GLY A 101 10.93 -1.93 -15.12
C GLY A 101 10.30 -0.65 -15.68
N ARG A 102 8.98 -0.47 -15.53
CA ARG A 102 8.24 0.69 -16.06
C ARG A 102 8.27 1.86 -15.08
N THR A 103 7.89 3.05 -15.57
CA THR A 103 7.90 4.30 -14.78
C THR A 103 6.57 5.01 -14.85
N LEU A 104 6.32 5.92 -13.92
CA LEU A 104 5.13 6.79 -13.91
C LEU A 104 5.04 7.68 -15.16
N ARG A 105 6.16 7.87 -15.88
CA ARG A 105 6.17 8.60 -17.16
C ARG A 105 5.24 7.99 -18.21
N GLU A 106 4.97 6.70 -18.13
CA GLU A 106 4.10 5.98 -19.06
C GLU A 106 2.61 6.06 -18.68
N LEU A 107 2.29 6.72 -17.58
CA LEU A 107 0.93 6.99 -17.16
C LEU A 107 0.31 8.06 -18.06
N GLU A 108 -0.89 7.84 -18.57
CA GLU A 108 -1.60 8.86 -19.33
C GLU A 108 -2.09 9.96 -18.38
N GLN A 109 -2.83 9.57 -17.35
CA GLN A 109 -3.36 10.47 -16.34
C GLN A 109 -3.55 9.76 -15.00
N GLY A 110 -3.29 10.48 -13.93
CA GLY A 110 -3.63 10.11 -12.57
C GLY A 110 -4.36 11.22 -11.84
N SER A 111 -5.13 10.88 -10.84
CA SER A 111 -5.75 11.86 -9.95
C SER A 111 -6.01 11.30 -8.57
N ILE A 112 -6.08 12.21 -7.60
CA ILE A 112 -6.62 11.96 -6.27
C ILE A 112 -7.76 12.94 -6.01
N GLY A 113 -8.92 12.42 -5.63
CA GLY A 113 -10.13 13.20 -5.37
C GLY A 113 -10.67 12.98 -3.97
N LEU A 114 -11.25 14.02 -3.38
CA LEU A 114 -12.00 13.96 -2.13
C LEU A 114 -13.50 13.93 -2.44
N TRP A 115 -14.18 12.94 -1.91
CA TRP A 115 -15.61 12.72 -2.12
C TRP A 115 -16.36 12.74 -0.79
N VAL A 116 -17.51 13.38 -0.78
CA VAL A 116 -18.39 13.46 0.37
C VAL A 116 -19.82 13.18 -0.09
N ARG A 117 -20.43 12.11 0.44
CA ARG A 117 -21.81 11.70 0.10
C ARG A 117 -22.03 11.52 -1.42
N GLY A 118 -21.01 11.00 -2.12
CA GLY A 118 -21.10 10.74 -3.57
C GLY A 118 -20.80 11.97 -4.45
N GLU A 119 -20.50 13.13 -3.87
CA GLU A 119 -20.10 14.33 -4.60
C GLU A 119 -18.60 14.57 -4.50
N GLU A 120 -17.94 14.86 -5.63
CA GLU A 120 -16.53 15.23 -5.66
C GLU A 120 -16.35 16.67 -5.24
N MET A 121 -15.68 16.89 -4.11
CA MET A 121 -15.47 18.20 -3.52
C MET A 121 -14.19 18.87 -4.01
N ALA A 122 -13.12 18.08 -4.14
CA ALA A 122 -11.81 18.56 -4.59
C ALA A 122 -11.05 17.45 -5.34
N ARG A 123 -10.21 17.85 -6.29
CA ARG A 123 -9.37 16.95 -7.10
C ARG A 123 -7.99 17.57 -7.32
N TYR A 124 -6.96 16.72 -7.28
CA TYR A 124 -5.64 17.00 -7.82
C TYR A 124 -5.35 16.00 -8.94
N ALA A 125 -5.08 16.49 -10.13
CA ALA A 125 -4.71 15.69 -11.30
C ALA A 125 -3.21 15.82 -11.58
N TYR A 126 -2.61 14.77 -12.13
CA TYR A 126 -1.22 14.71 -12.59
C TYR A 126 -1.13 13.83 -13.82
N ALA A 127 -0.10 14.04 -14.64
CA ALA A 127 0.13 13.30 -15.86
C ALA A 127 1.53 12.68 -15.90
N GLY A 128 1.72 11.65 -16.72
CA GLY A 128 2.99 10.94 -16.81
C GLY A 128 4.16 11.82 -17.24
N ASN A 129 3.92 12.86 -18.05
CA ASN A 129 4.96 13.80 -18.49
C ASN A 129 5.54 14.67 -17.36
N GLU A 130 4.92 14.69 -16.18
CA GLU A 130 5.46 15.34 -14.98
C GLU A 130 6.54 14.49 -14.27
N PHE A 131 6.71 13.24 -14.69
CA PHE A 131 7.64 12.27 -14.11
C PHE A 131 8.76 11.92 -15.09
N SER A 132 9.88 11.47 -14.55
CA SER A 132 11.06 11.01 -15.32
C SER A 132 11.30 9.52 -15.11
N GLY A 133 11.90 9.16 -13.98
CA GLY A 133 12.23 7.79 -13.61
C GLY A 133 11.49 7.26 -12.37
N GLU A 134 10.53 8.03 -11.88
CA GLU A 134 9.77 7.68 -10.69
C GLU A 134 8.86 6.48 -10.95
N ARG A 135 8.81 5.58 -9.98
CA ARG A 135 8.00 4.35 -10.01
C ARG A 135 6.93 4.32 -8.93
N ALA A 136 6.96 5.27 -8.00
CA ALA A 136 5.89 5.49 -7.03
C ALA A 136 5.66 6.97 -6.79
N ILE A 137 4.46 7.32 -6.34
CA ILE A 137 4.03 8.67 -6.01
C ILE A 137 3.28 8.68 -4.68
N VAL A 138 3.53 9.69 -3.86
CA VAL A 138 2.57 10.18 -2.87
C VAL A 138 1.67 11.18 -3.58
N ALA A 139 0.44 10.80 -3.90
CA ALA A 139 -0.51 11.64 -4.62
C ALA A 139 -1.06 12.75 -3.72
N GLY A 140 -1.45 12.40 -2.49
CA GLY A 140 -1.97 13.36 -1.53
C GLY A 140 -1.94 12.84 -0.09
N GLU A 141 -2.16 13.73 0.84
CA GLU A 141 -2.14 13.43 2.28
C GLU A 141 -3.30 14.10 3.01
N LEU A 142 -3.95 13.37 3.92
CA LEU A 142 -4.76 13.92 5.00
C LEU A 142 -3.88 14.00 6.24
N TYR A 143 -3.89 15.14 6.95
CA TYR A 143 -3.05 15.30 8.16
C TYR A 143 -3.71 16.22 9.18
N ARG A 144 -3.44 15.96 10.46
CA ARG A 144 -3.87 16.81 11.57
C ARG A 144 -2.92 18.00 11.73
N LYS A 145 -3.50 19.20 11.87
CA LYS A 145 -2.75 20.40 12.23
C LYS A 145 -3.62 21.31 13.11
N ASN A 146 -3.15 21.61 14.31
CA ASN A 146 -3.86 22.44 15.29
C ASN A 146 -5.27 21.89 15.63
N GLY A 147 -5.42 20.57 15.73
CA GLY A 147 -6.72 19.93 15.98
C GLY A 147 -7.58 19.68 14.75
N ASP A 148 -7.29 20.31 13.62
CA ASP A 148 -8.05 20.20 12.38
C ASP A 148 -7.41 19.23 11.38
N TRP A 149 -8.24 18.53 10.61
CA TRP A 149 -7.80 17.77 9.45
C TRP A 149 -7.68 18.67 8.21
N LYS A 150 -6.58 18.49 7.50
CA LYS A 150 -6.28 19.17 6.23
C LYS A 150 -5.92 18.13 5.16
N PHE A 151 -6.24 18.46 3.92
CA PHE A 151 -5.75 17.73 2.76
C PHE A 151 -4.66 18.53 2.04
N SER A 152 -3.64 17.85 1.57
CA SER A 152 -2.57 18.40 0.73
C SER A 152 -2.46 17.60 -0.55
N ALA A 153 -2.48 18.27 -1.70
CA ALA A 153 -2.07 17.73 -2.99
C ALA A 153 -0.55 17.66 -3.02
N VAL A 154 0.04 16.46 -2.96
CA VAL A 154 1.50 16.29 -2.76
C VAL A 154 2.24 16.13 -4.08
N GLY A 155 1.91 15.12 -4.88
CA GLY A 155 2.54 14.87 -6.18
C GLY A 155 4.04 14.54 -6.10
N ARG A 156 4.52 13.91 -5.02
CA ARG A 156 5.94 13.58 -4.83
C ARG A 156 6.26 12.18 -5.35
N GLY A 157 7.14 12.10 -6.36
CA GLY A 157 7.62 10.86 -6.94
C GLY A 157 8.80 10.24 -6.20
N PHE A 158 8.99 8.91 -6.41
CA PHE A 158 10.07 8.09 -5.85
C PHE A 158 10.64 7.15 -6.92
N ASN A 159 11.93 7.28 -7.24
CA ASN A 159 12.60 6.45 -8.26
C ASN A 159 12.74 4.99 -7.84
N GLY A 160 12.94 4.72 -6.55
CA GLY A 160 13.03 3.37 -5.99
C GLY A 160 11.68 2.64 -5.84
N GLY A 161 10.59 3.22 -6.37
CA GLY A 161 9.26 2.64 -6.31
C GLY A 161 8.73 2.49 -4.89
N LEU A 162 7.96 1.42 -4.67
CA LEU A 162 7.35 1.13 -3.37
C LEU A 162 8.37 1.00 -2.24
N ARG A 163 9.53 0.36 -2.49
CA ARG A 163 10.60 0.21 -1.48
C ARG A 163 11.03 1.57 -0.93
N ALA A 164 11.42 2.50 -1.80
CA ALA A 164 11.86 3.83 -1.38
C ALA A 164 10.75 4.62 -0.67
N LEU A 165 9.50 4.39 -1.06
CA LEU A 165 8.33 4.99 -0.43
C LEU A 165 8.15 4.46 1.01
N VAL A 166 8.18 3.14 1.21
CA VAL A 166 8.09 2.50 2.53
C VAL A 166 9.24 2.93 3.44
N GLU A 167 10.48 2.92 2.93
CA GLU A 167 11.67 3.39 3.66
C GLU A 167 11.53 4.86 4.06
N SER A 168 10.92 5.70 3.22
CA SER A 168 10.67 7.11 3.54
C SER A 168 9.72 7.31 4.73
N PHE A 169 8.90 6.31 5.03
CA PHE A 169 8.00 6.28 6.18
C PHE A 169 8.57 5.46 7.36
N GLY A 170 9.86 5.10 7.30
CA GLY A 170 10.54 4.37 8.36
C GLY A 170 10.26 2.87 8.40
N GLY A 171 9.58 2.33 7.38
CA GLY A 171 9.39 0.90 7.21
C GLY A 171 10.66 0.21 6.71
N VAL A 172 10.79 -1.08 6.98
CA VAL A 172 11.88 -1.93 6.48
C VAL A 172 11.30 -2.92 5.48
N VAL A 173 11.85 -2.94 4.27
CA VAL A 173 11.49 -3.94 3.25
C VAL A 173 12.52 -5.06 3.30
N SER A 174 12.10 -6.23 3.75
CA SER A 174 12.96 -7.42 3.73
C SER A 174 13.09 -7.94 2.30
N ASP A 175 14.32 -8.17 1.85
CA ASP A 175 14.53 -8.87 0.59
C ASP A 175 14.06 -10.32 0.72
N PRO A 176 13.41 -10.89 -0.32
CA PRO A 176 13.04 -12.28 -0.31
C PRO A 176 14.29 -13.14 -0.09
N VAL A 177 14.27 -13.96 0.97
CA VAL A 177 15.35 -14.91 1.21
C VAL A 177 15.43 -15.84 -0.01
N PRO A 178 16.57 -15.93 -0.71
CA PRO A 178 16.69 -16.83 -1.84
C PRO A 178 16.33 -18.24 -1.38
N PRO A 179 15.55 -19.01 -2.16
CA PRO A 179 15.19 -20.36 -1.79
C PRO A 179 16.46 -21.17 -1.51
N PRO A 180 16.47 -22.00 -0.45
CA PRO A 180 17.61 -22.83 -0.15
C PRO A 180 17.94 -23.68 -1.38
N PRO A 181 19.23 -23.85 -1.73
CA PRO A 181 19.63 -24.64 -2.88
C PRO A 181 19.00 -26.04 -2.77
N PRO A 182 18.50 -26.61 -3.88
CA PRO A 182 17.89 -27.93 -3.86
C PRO A 182 18.88 -28.94 -3.24
N PRO A 183 18.40 -29.85 -2.36
CA PRO A 183 19.28 -30.82 -1.75
C PRO A 183 20.01 -31.58 -2.84
N VAL A 184 21.33 -31.54 -2.80
CA VAL A 184 22.21 -32.33 -3.72
C VAL A 184 21.85 -33.77 -3.46
N ARG A 185 21.13 -34.36 -4.41
CA ARG A 185 20.90 -35.84 -4.40
C ARG A 185 22.21 -36.52 -4.64
N THR A 186 22.89 -36.85 -3.58
CA THR A 186 23.96 -37.89 -3.64
C THR A 186 23.27 -39.19 -4.00
N ALA A 187 23.52 -39.64 -5.22
CA ALA A 187 23.02 -40.93 -5.67
C ALA A 187 23.69 -42.02 -4.84
N VAL A 188 23.02 -42.48 -3.81
CA VAL A 188 23.38 -43.73 -3.13
C VAL A 188 22.42 -44.78 -3.64
N SER A 189 22.98 -45.62 -4.49
CA SER A 189 22.39 -46.90 -4.93
C SER A 189 22.15 -47.77 -3.69
N ALA A 190 20.92 -48.06 -3.35
CA ALA A 190 20.64 -49.18 -2.45
C ALA A 190 19.18 -49.67 -2.55
N ARG A 191 19.09 -50.87 -3.06
CA ARG A 191 18.22 -52.01 -2.71
C ARG A 191 16.85 -51.73 -2.05
N THR A 192 15.89 -52.21 -2.80
CA THR A 192 14.52 -52.59 -2.45
C THR A 192 14.39 -53.32 -1.13
N THR A 193 13.51 -52.81 -0.25
CA THR A 193 12.64 -53.62 0.60
C THR A 193 11.30 -52.90 0.83
N ARG A 194 10.27 -53.61 0.55
CA ARG A 194 8.85 -53.21 0.54
C ARG A 194 8.32 -53.37 1.96
N GLN A 195 7.68 -52.33 2.54
CA GLN A 195 6.73 -52.47 3.62
C GLN A 195 5.66 -51.35 3.63
N PRO A 196 4.43 -51.65 4.03
CA PRO A 196 3.25 -50.90 3.62
C PRO A 196 2.90 -49.74 4.53
N ALA A 197 2.06 -48.89 3.97
CA ALA A 197 1.56 -47.64 4.48
C ALA A 197 0.76 -47.68 5.77
N ALA A 198 0.90 -46.66 6.62
CA ALA A 198 -0.12 -46.17 7.54
C ALA A 198 -0.21 -44.62 7.41
N PRO A 199 -1.38 -44.00 7.50
CA PRO A 199 -1.58 -42.58 7.22
C PRO A 199 -1.23 -41.77 8.47
N ALA A 200 -0.23 -40.93 8.38
CA ALA A 200 0.01 -39.90 9.40
C ALA A 200 -0.45 -38.56 8.84
N GLY A 201 -1.45 -37.94 9.50
CA GLY A 201 -1.85 -36.57 9.26
C GLY A 201 -0.66 -35.64 9.51
N GLY A 202 -0.18 -35.01 8.47
CA GLY A 202 0.83 -33.97 8.56
C GLY A 202 0.26 -32.69 9.16
N PRO A 203 1.11 -31.83 9.76
CA PRO A 203 0.68 -30.52 10.22
C PRO A 203 0.16 -29.69 9.04
N PRO A 204 -0.74 -28.72 9.28
CA PRO A 204 -1.28 -27.89 8.21
C PRO A 204 -0.14 -27.17 7.47
N PRO A 205 -0.26 -26.98 6.15
CA PRO A 205 0.79 -26.36 5.35
C PRO A 205 1.12 -24.97 5.89
N SER A 206 2.40 -24.67 6.03
CA SER A 206 2.86 -23.34 6.42
C SER A 206 2.53 -22.34 5.34
N VAL A 207 2.42 -21.06 5.71
CA VAL A 207 2.18 -19.96 4.75
C VAL A 207 3.20 -19.99 3.60
N GLY A 208 4.43 -20.44 3.84
CA GLY A 208 5.47 -20.65 2.83
C GLY A 208 5.15 -21.74 1.80
N ASP A 209 4.35 -22.76 2.15
CA ASP A 209 3.98 -23.84 1.22
C ASP A 209 2.81 -23.44 0.32
N ILE A 210 1.91 -22.59 0.81
CA ILE A 210 0.83 -21.99 0.01
C ILE A 210 1.41 -21.04 -1.04
N LEU A 211 2.45 -20.29 -0.70
CA LEU A 211 3.14 -19.35 -1.59
C LEU A 211 3.83 -20.02 -2.78
N ARG A 212 4.31 -21.25 -2.63
CA ARG A 212 4.98 -22.01 -3.71
C ARG A 212 4.03 -22.58 -4.76
N SER A 213 2.73 -22.64 -4.48
CA SER A 213 1.72 -23.20 -5.38
C SER A 213 1.01 -22.17 -6.25
N LEU A 214 1.33 -20.88 -6.11
CA LEU A 214 0.69 -19.80 -6.84
C LEU A 214 1.42 -19.50 -8.17
N PRO A 215 0.67 -19.13 -9.24
CA PRO A 215 1.27 -18.80 -10.52
C PRO A 215 2.10 -17.50 -10.44
N PRO A 216 3.14 -17.33 -11.27
CA PRO A 216 4.13 -16.26 -11.14
C PRO A 216 3.58 -14.82 -11.19
N HIS A 217 2.43 -14.59 -11.81
CA HIS A 217 1.77 -13.27 -11.82
C HIS A 217 1.12 -12.86 -10.49
N VAL A 218 1.03 -13.80 -9.54
CA VAL A 218 0.53 -13.52 -8.17
C VAL A 218 1.70 -13.22 -7.22
N CYS A 219 2.91 -13.72 -7.51
CA CYS A 219 4.09 -13.49 -6.66
C CYS A 219 4.50 -12.01 -6.59
N THR A 220 4.36 -11.26 -7.68
CA THR A 220 4.77 -9.84 -7.73
C THR A 220 3.91 -8.97 -6.80
N ARG A 221 2.65 -9.34 -6.60
CA ARG A 221 1.71 -8.66 -5.69
C ARG A 221 1.94 -8.97 -4.20
N MET A 222 2.77 -9.96 -3.88
CA MET A 222 3.00 -10.42 -2.51
C MET A 222 4.21 -9.77 -1.82
N GLU A 223 5.04 -9.02 -2.54
CA GLU A 223 6.18 -8.30 -1.95
C GLU A 223 5.75 -7.27 -0.90
N LEU A 224 4.50 -6.77 -0.99
CA LEU A 224 3.91 -5.85 -0.02
C LEU A 224 3.61 -6.48 1.36
N SER A 225 3.49 -7.80 1.45
CA SER A 225 3.18 -8.48 2.73
C SER A 225 4.42 -8.77 3.59
N LEU A 226 5.62 -8.40 3.13
CA LEU A 226 6.88 -8.59 3.85
C LEU A 226 7.41 -7.30 4.50
N ILE A 227 6.55 -6.29 4.66
CA ILE A 227 6.93 -5.06 5.34
C ILE A 227 6.87 -5.31 6.85
N HIS A 228 8.02 -5.20 7.52
CA HIS A 228 8.15 -5.28 8.96
C HIS A 228 8.62 -3.93 9.52
N ILE A 229 8.01 -3.51 10.61
CA ILE A 229 8.47 -2.36 11.38
C ILE A 229 9.35 -2.90 12.53
N SER A 230 10.58 -2.42 12.62
CA SER A 230 11.40 -2.68 13.79
C SER A 230 10.83 -1.91 14.97
N GLU A 231 10.34 -2.60 15.99
CA GLU A 231 9.97 -1.96 17.25
C GLU A 231 11.21 -1.23 17.83
N PRO A 232 11.06 0.02 18.27
CA PRO A 232 12.13 0.68 18.97
C PRO A 232 12.40 -0.06 20.28
N THR A 233 13.60 -0.62 20.42
CA THR A 233 14.10 -1.18 21.68
C THR A 233 13.96 -0.13 22.77
N ARG A 234 13.12 -0.38 23.77
CA ARG A 234 13.04 0.45 24.97
C ARG A 234 14.39 0.36 25.68
N PRO A 235 15.06 1.47 25.98
CA PRO A 235 16.17 1.44 26.93
C PRO A 235 15.60 1.16 28.33
N TYR A 236 16.26 0.30 29.06
CA TYR A 236 16.02 0.04 30.48
C TYR A 236 16.27 1.30 31.32
#